data_dca8bcfc2eac8e7ce863191e0075d796
#
_entry.id   dca8bcfc2eac8e7ce863191e0075d796
#
_cell.length_a   1.000
_cell.length_b   1.000
_cell.length_c   1.000
_cell.angle_alpha   90.00
_cell.angle_beta   90.00
_cell.angle_gamma   90.00
#
_symmetry.space_group_name_H-M   'P 1'
#
loop_
_entity.id
_entity.type
_entity.pdbx_description
1 polymer ?
#
loop_
_entity_poly.entity_id
_entity_poly.type
_entity_poly.pdbx_seq_one_letter_code
_entity_poly.pdbx_strand_id
1 'polypeptide(L)'
;MNLVCEDICFSYTRHEPVLDHFSYTFRPGITVLKGYSGSGKTTLLKLLAGYLKADSGVIHTPTGVRVTSRLYHRRDVAYMFQGINLLPLMSVERNLRLAAEMAMLPGKQWKPRCEALLSDLGLQELRHRRADKLSGGQAQRAALARTLMKDACTVLLDEPTSGLDDSNTAIIKNLVLKDASQRICIISTHDARLLELANEIIDFDTPVSC
;
A
#
# COMPACT_ATOMS: atom_id res chain seq x y z
N MET A 1 1.29 -10.00 15.65
CA MET A 1 0.12 -9.48 14.91
C MET A 1 0.28 -9.91 13.48
N ASN A 2 -0.65 -10.72 12.93
CA ASN A 2 -0.57 -11.24 11.56
C ASN A 2 -1.84 -10.88 10.79
N LEU A 3 -1.71 -10.77 9.46
CA LEU A 3 -2.84 -10.72 8.54
C LEU A 3 -2.91 -12.07 7.86
N VAL A 4 -4.01 -12.81 8.05
CA VAL A 4 -4.11 -14.21 7.63
C VAL A 4 -5.21 -14.36 6.59
N CYS A 5 -4.89 -14.97 5.47
CA CYS A 5 -5.84 -15.44 4.47
C CYS A 5 -6.05 -16.94 4.65
N GLU A 6 -7.28 -17.36 4.74
CA GLU A 6 -7.68 -18.78 4.84
C GLU A 6 -8.64 -19.10 3.71
N ASP A 7 -8.16 -19.91 2.76
CA ASP A 7 -8.97 -20.51 1.69
C ASP A 7 -9.69 -19.48 0.81
N ILE A 8 -9.00 -18.39 0.45
CA ILE A 8 -9.58 -17.29 -0.31
C ILE A 8 -9.77 -17.67 -1.77
N CYS A 9 -11.02 -17.65 -2.23
CA CYS A 9 -11.35 -17.71 -3.65
C CYS A 9 -11.97 -16.39 -4.10
N PHE A 10 -11.60 -15.94 -5.30
CA PHE A 10 -12.18 -14.75 -5.91
C PHE A 10 -12.14 -14.80 -7.42
N SER A 11 -13.24 -14.40 -8.05
CA SER A 11 -13.40 -14.30 -9.50
C SER A 11 -14.12 -12.99 -9.86
N TYR A 12 -13.68 -12.32 -10.93
CA TYR A 12 -14.45 -11.20 -11.48
C TYR A 12 -15.64 -11.70 -12.33
N THR A 13 -15.47 -12.86 -12.93
CA THR A 13 -16.51 -13.54 -13.74
C THR A 13 -16.62 -14.99 -13.28
N ARG A 14 -17.76 -15.64 -13.53
CA ARG A 14 -18.03 -17.01 -13.05
C ARG A 14 -17.09 -18.11 -13.57
N HIS A 15 -16.25 -17.81 -14.57
CA HIS A 15 -15.48 -18.84 -15.30
C HIS A 15 -13.96 -18.65 -15.20
N GLU A 16 -13.47 -17.56 -14.59
CA GLU A 16 -12.04 -17.28 -14.50
C GLU A 16 -11.67 -16.92 -13.06
N PRO A 17 -11.25 -17.90 -12.24
CA PRO A 17 -10.76 -17.63 -10.91
C PRO A 17 -9.46 -16.82 -10.98
N VAL A 18 -9.38 -15.73 -10.23
CA VAL A 18 -8.17 -14.90 -10.07
C VAL A 18 -7.37 -15.37 -8.86
N LEU A 19 -8.07 -15.78 -7.82
CA LEU A 19 -7.49 -16.45 -6.66
C LEU A 19 -8.28 -17.74 -6.45
N ASP A 20 -7.55 -18.84 -6.27
CA ASP A 20 -8.11 -20.16 -6.07
C ASP A 20 -7.48 -20.81 -4.84
N HIS A 21 -8.27 -20.96 -3.77
CA HIS A 21 -7.87 -21.54 -2.48
C HIS A 21 -6.60 -20.89 -1.86
N PHE A 22 -6.41 -19.57 -2.06
CA PHE A 22 -5.24 -18.86 -1.56
C PHE A 22 -5.22 -18.80 -0.03
N SER A 23 -4.20 -19.39 0.56
CA SER A 23 -3.95 -19.36 2.02
C SER A 23 -2.56 -18.84 2.30
N TYR A 24 -2.44 -17.81 3.16
CA TYR A 24 -1.14 -17.24 3.51
C TYR A 24 -1.21 -16.42 4.81
N THR A 25 -0.10 -16.39 5.54
CA THR A 25 0.05 -15.58 6.77
C THR A 25 1.10 -14.50 6.58
N PHE A 26 0.64 -13.26 6.39
CA PHE A 26 1.52 -12.09 6.33
C PHE A 26 1.97 -11.68 7.74
N ARG A 27 3.27 -11.57 7.94
CA ARG A 27 3.90 -11.16 9.20
C ARG A 27 4.43 -9.73 9.12
N PRO A 28 4.75 -9.08 10.27
CA PRO A 28 5.48 -7.81 10.25
C PRO A 28 6.77 -7.91 9.42
N GLY A 29 7.03 -6.88 8.65
CA GLY A 29 8.10 -6.85 7.64
C GLY A 29 7.54 -6.64 6.24
N ILE A 30 8.37 -6.86 5.24
CA ILE A 30 8.04 -6.63 3.82
C ILE A 30 7.80 -7.97 3.13
N THR A 31 6.57 -8.16 2.64
CA THR A 31 6.22 -9.24 1.71
C THR A 31 6.06 -8.65 0.31
N VAL A 32 6.79 -9.17 -0.67
CA VAL A 32 6.66 -8.76 -2.07
C VAL A 32 5.85 -9.79 -2.84
N LEU A 33 4.78 -9.31 -3.50
CA LEU A 33 4.00 -10.06 -4.48
C LEU A 33 4.64 -9.83 -5.85
N LYS A 34 5.36 -10.82 -6.34
CA LYS A 34 5.99 -10.80 -7.65
C LYS A 34 5.08 -11.49 -8.68
N GLY A 35 5.12 -11.05 -9.93
CA GLY A 35 4.40 -11.69 -11.04
C GLY A 35 4.07 -10.71 -12.16
N TYR A 36 3.67 -11.26 -13.32
CA TYR A 36 3.30 -10.46 -14.50
C TYR A 36 2.05 -9.60 -14.26
N SER A 37 1.83 -8.63 -15.15
CA SER A 37 0.58 -7.87 -15.15
C SER A 37 -0.60 -8.82 -15.38
N GLY A 38 -1.66 -8.68 -14.60
CA GLY A 38 -2.84 -9.55 -14.66
C GLY A 38 -2.78 -10.82 -13.82
N SER A 39 -1.66 -11.12 -13.13
CA SER A 39 -1.53 -12.34 -12.30
C SER A 39 -2.35 -12.36 -10.99
N GLY A 40 -3.11 -11.30 -10.67
CA GLY A 40 -3.96 -11.26 -9.48
C GLY A 40 -3.41 -10.49 -8.28
N LYS A 41 -2.17 -9.96 -8.31
CA LYS A 41 -1.54 -9.20 -7.20
C LYS A 41 -2.40 -8.03 -6.70
N THR A 42 -2.81 -7.14 -7.62
CA THR A 42 -3.69 -6.01 -7.30
C THR A 42 -5.04 -6.49 -6.75
N THR A 43 -5.55 -7.62 -7.23
CA THR A 43 -6.78 -8.23 -6.74
C THR A 43 -6.62 -8.67 -5.28
N LEU A 44 -5.54 -9.38 -4.97
CA LEU A 44 -5.22 -9.75 -3.58
C LEU A 44 -5.11 -8.51 -2.69
N LEU A 45 -4.34 -7.49 -3.12
CA LEU A 45 -4.22 -6.25 -2.34
C LEU A 45 -5.59 -5.59 -2.08
N LYS A 46 -6.49 -5.58 -3.06
CA LYS A 46 -7.84 -5.03 -2.91
C LYS A 46 -8.72 -5.85 -1.96
N LEU A 47 -8.58 -7.16 -1.94
CA LEU A 47 -9.24 -8.05 -0.98
C LEU A 47 -8.73 -7.79 0.44
N LEU A 48 -7.40 -7.73 0.62
CA LEU A 48 -6.76 -7.40 1.89
C LEU A 48 -7.14 -6.01 2.40
N ALA A 49 -7.33 -5.05 1.49
CA ALA A 49 -7.81 -3.71 1.81
C ALA A 49 -9.32 -3.65 2.10
N GLY A 50 -10.08 -4.72 1.80
CA GLY A 50 -11.54 -4.75 1.92
C GLY A 50 -12.28 -3.94 0.85
N TYR A 51 -11.64 -3.61 -0.27
CA TYR A 51 -12.29 -2.99 -1.44
C TYR A 51 -13.00 -4.00 -2.32
N LEU A 52 -12.59 -5.27 -2.24
CA LEU A 52 -13.28 -6.41 -2.83
C LEU A 52 -13.69 -7.36 -1.72
N LYS A 53 -14.73 -8.14 -1.98
CA LYS A 53 -15.20 -9.19 -1.09
C LYS A 53 -14.87 -10.53 -1.74
N ALA A 54 -14.19 -11.42 -0.99
CA ALA A 54 -13.94 -12.79 -1.45
C ALA A 54 -15.25 -13.55 -1.68
N ASP A 55 -15.24 -14.45 -2.65
CA ASP A 55 -16.35 -15.36 -2.93
C ASP A 55 -16.47 -16.43 -1.84
N SER A 56 -15.32 -16.93 -1.36
CA SER A 56 -15.20 -17.81 -0.22
C SER A 56 -13.93 -17.54 0.58
N GLY A 57 -13.80 -18.19 1.74
CA GLY A 57 -12.66 -18.03 2.65
C GLY A 57 -12.80 -16.84 3.60
N VAL A 58 -11.79 -16.64 4.44
CA VAL A 58 -11.79 -15.61 5.49
C VAL A 58 -10.46 -14.86 5.55
N ILE A 59 -10.52 -13.54 5.77
CA ILE A 59 -9.35 -12.72 6.06
C ILE A 59 -9.39 -12.27 7.52
N HIS A 60 -8.42 -12.72 8.31
CA HIS A 60 -8.24 -12.33 9.70
C HIS A 60 -7.24 -11.19 9.78
N THR A 61 -7.71 -10.03 10.26
CA THR A 61 -6.87 -8.84 10.39
C THR A 61 -6.07 -8.84 11.70
N PRO A 62 -4.94 -8.14 11.77
CA PRO A 62 -4.14 -8.05 13.00
C PRO A 62 -4.89 -7.53 14.22
N THR A 63 -5.94 -6.76 14.01
CA THR A 63 -6.75 -6.11 15.06
C THR A 63 -8.06 -6.85 15.34
N GLY A 64 -8.37 -7.93 14.60
CA GLY A 64 -9.65 -8.63 14.67
C GLY A 64 -10.84 -7.88 14.07
N VAL A 65 -10.61 -6.69 13.51
CA VAL A 65 -11.64 -5.89 12.85
C VAL A 65 -11.86 -6.40 11.42
N ARG A 66 -13.11 -6.59 11.00
CA ARG A 66 -13.43 -7.07 9.64
C ARG A 66 -12.86 -6.13 8.57
N VAL A 67 -12.24 -6.67 7.51
CA VAL A 67 -11.67 -5.91 6.39
C VAL A 67 -12.67 -4.98 5.71
N THR A 68 -13.95 -5.33 5.70
CA THR A 68 -15.02 -4.51 5.10
C THR A 68 -15.55 -3.41 6.03
N SER A 69 -15.03 -3.28 7.24
CA SER A 69 -15.52 -2.29 8.21
C SER A 69 -14.93 -0.90 7.96
N ARG A 70 -15.73 0.14 8.25
CA ARG A 70 -15.24 1.53 8.19
C ARG A 70 -14.06 1.78 9.15
N LEU A 71 -14.01 1.06 10.27
CA LEU A 71 -12.95 1.19 11.26
C LEU A 71 -11.62 0.67 10.70
N TYR A 72 -11.63 -0.49 10.01
CA TYR A 72 -10.47 -1.04 9.33
C TYR A 72 -9.91 -0.05 8.30
N HIS A 73 -10.77 0.45 7.41
CA HIS A 73 -10.38 1.44 6.40
C HIS A 73 -9.84 2.75 6.99
N ARG A 74 -10.32 3.16 8.16
CA ARG A 74 -9.87 4.42 8.80
C ARG A 74 -8.55 4.27 9.52
N ARG A 75 -8.31 3.14 10.20
CA ARG A 75 -7.20 3.00 11.15
C ARG A 75 -6.18 1.95 10.77
N ASP A 76 -6.62 0.79 10.28
CA ASP A 76 -5.82 -0.42 10.34
C ASP A 76 -5.12 -0.72 9.01
N VAL A 77 -5.64 -0.22 7.88
CA VAL A 77 -5.05 -0.41 6.55
C VAL A 77 -4.75 0.91 5.84
N ALA A 78 -3.56 1.05 5.28
CA ALA A 78 -3.19 2.08 4.34
C ALA A 78 -2.97 1.45 2.97
N TYR A 79 -3.56 2.01 1.91
CA TYR A 79 -3.48 1.47 0.56
C TYR A 79 -3.00 2.55 -0.42
N MET A 80 -1.91 2.27 -1.13
CA MET A 80 -1.43 3.04 -2.26
C MET A 80 -1.86 2.35 -3.55
N PHE A 81 -2.69 3.00 -4.32
CA PHE A 81 -3.13 2.51 -5.64
C PHE A 81 -2.01 2.67 -6.67
N GLN A 82 -2.01 1.83 -7.69
CA GLN A 82 -1.10 1.92 -8.85
C GLN A 82 -1.13 3.30 -9.53
N GLY A 83 -2.28 3.96 -9.55
CA GLY A 83 -2.42 5.33 -10.07
C GLY A 83 -2.10 6.40 -9.02
N ILE A 84 -1.64 7.56 -9.49
CA ILE A 84 -1.39 8.74 -8.66
C ILE A 84 -2.74 9.36 -8.29
N ASN A 85 -3.32 8.97 -7.16
CA ASN A 85 -4.64 9.40 -6.70
C ASN A 85 -4.58 10.66 -5.82
N LEU A 86 -3.71 11.63 -6.16
CA LEU A 86 -3.69 12.93 -5.51
C LEU A 86 -4.86 13.80 -5.99
N LEU A 87 -5.35 14.66 -5.12
CA LEU A 87 -6.31 15.70 -5.48
C LEU A 87 -5.57 16.80 -6.25
N PRO A 88 -5.77 16.94 -7.56
CA PRO A 88 -4.86 17.69 -8.44
C PRO A 88 -4.80 19.18 -8.12
N LEU A 89 -5.91 19.76 -7.68
CA LEU A 89 -6.02 21.20 -7.37
C LEU A 89 -5.55 21.54 -5.95
N MET A 90 -5.24 20.53 -5.13
CA MET A 90 -4.73 20.74 -3.77
C MET A 90 -3.20 20.71 -3.75
N SER A 91 -2.61 21.43 -2.80
CA SER A 91 -1.17 21.33 -2.54
C SER A 91 -0.79 19.95 -1.98
N VAL A 92 0.50 19.61 -2.03
CA VAL A 92 1.03 18.39 -1.42
C VAL A 92 0.60 18.31 0.04
N GLU A 93 0.87 19.33 0.84
CA GLU A 93 0.50 19.38 2.26
C GLU A 93 -1.01 19.18 2.49
N ARG A 94 -1.86 19.79 1.68
CA ARG A 94 -3.32 19.62 1.79
C ARG A 94 -3.77 18.20 1.48
N ASN A 95 -3.12 17.53 0.51
CA ASN A 95 -3.36 16.12 0.24
C ASN A 95 -3.01 15.23 1.44
N LEU A 96 -1.86 15.49 2.09
CA LEU A 96 -1.42 14.75 3.28
C LEU A 96 -2.34 15.04 4.47
N ARG A 97 -2.68 16.30 4.71
CA ARG A 97 -3.58 16.71 5.78
C ARG A 97 -4.95 16.03 5.66
N LEU A 98 -5.52 15.99 4.45
CA LEU A 98 -6.80 15.32 4.23
C LEU A 98 -6.75 13.83 4.61
N ALA A 99 -5.65 13.14 4.27
CA ALA A 99 -5.46 11.74 4.67
C ALA A 99 -5.40 11.58 6.19
N ALA A 100 -4.73 12.51 6.90
CA ALA A 100 -4.68 12.53 8.36
C ALA A 100 -6.08 12.75 8.97
N GLU A 101 -6.85 13.69 8.43
CA GLU A 101 -8.22 14.00 8.88
C GLU A 101 -9.15 12.78 8.67
N MET A 102 -9.06 12.11 7.52
CA MET A 102 -9.82 10.89 7.24
C MET A 102 -9.43 9.73 8.17
N ALA A 103 -8.16 9.65 8.58
CA ALA A 103 -7.67 8.71 9.57
C ALA A 103 -7.98 9.12 11.02
N MET A 104 -8.59 10.30 11.22
CA MET A 104 -8.89 10.89 12.53
C MET A 104 -7.64 11.11 13.41
N LEU A 105 -6.50 11.40 12.79
CA LEU A 105 -5.28 11.73 13.52
C LEU A 105 -5.44 13.08 14.23
N PRO A 106 -5.12 13.16 15.53
CA PRO A 106 -5.15 14.43 16.27
C PRO A 106 -4.22 15.48 15.65
N GLY A 107 -4.62 16.75 15.68
CA GLY A 107 -3.84 17.84 15.10
C GLY A 107 -2.40 17.95 15.57
N LYS A 108 -2.13 17.56 16.84
CA LYS A 108 -0.77 17.51 17.41
C LYS A 108 0.10 16.39 16.81
N GLN A 109 -0.49 15.37 16.20
CA GLN A 109 0.23 14.21 15.68
C GLN A 109 0.47 14.30 14.16
N TRP A 110 -0.50 14.83 13.38
CA TRP A 110 -0.35 14.84 11.93
C TRP A 110 0.72 15.82 11.45
N LYS A 111 0.93 16.96 12.08
CA LYS A 111 1.94 17.95 11.65
C LYS A 111 3.36 17.40 11.70
N PRO A 112 3.87 16.87 12.84
CA PRO A 112 5.20 16.27 12.88
C PRO A 112 5.37 15.13 11.89
N ARG A 113 4.33 14.29 11.70
CA ARG A 113 4.36 13.20 10.74
C ARG A 113 4.43 13.72 9.31
N CYS A 114 3.67 14.76 8.97
CA CYS A 114 3.73 15.40 7.66
C CYS A 114 5.12 15.96 7.37
N GLU A 115 5.73 16.68 8.32
CA GLU A 115 7.10 17.20 8.18
C GLU A 115 8.12 16.09 7.95
N ALA A 116 8.05 15.00 8.73
CA ALA A 116 8.93 13.87 8.58
C ALA A 116 8.80 13.22 7.18
N LEU A 117 7.57 12.95 6.73
CA LEU A 117 7.31 12.36 5.40
C LEU A 117 7.75 13.26 4.26
N LEU A 118 7.51 14.58 4.37
CA LEU A 118 7.98 15.54 3.37
C LEU A 118 9.50 15.57 3.30
N SER A 119 10.17 15.50 4.45
CA SER A 119 11.63 15.44 4.54
C SER A 119 12.19 14.15 3.95
N ASP A 120 11.71 13.00 4.41
CA ASP A 120 12.17 11.68 3.99
C ASP A 120 11.99 11.45 2.47
N LEU A 121 10.98 12.08 1.86
CA LEU A 121 10.68 11.97 0.44
C LEU A 121 11.20 13.13 -0.42
N GLY A 122 11.93 14.09 0.18
CA GLY A 122 12.48 15.24 -0.54
C GLY A 122 11.40 16.13 -1.17
N LEU A 123 10.30 16.38 -0.45
CA LEU A 123 9.13 17.14 -0.89
C LEU A 123 8.94 18.46 -0.13
N GLN A 124 9.86 18.86 0.75
CA GLN A 124 9.74 20.04 1.62
C GLN A 124 9.49 21.32 0.82
N GLU A 125 10.31 21.58 -0.22
CA GLU A 125 10.19 22.74 -1.08
C GLU A 125 8.92 22.69 -1.96
N LEU A 126 8.30 21.53 -2.09
CA LEU A 126 7.10 21.31 -2.89
C LEU A 126 5.82 21.27 -2.06
N ARG A 127 5.91 21.47 -0.74
CA ARG A 127 4.76 21.33 0.20
C ARG A 127 3.54 22.16 -0.21
N HIS A 128 3.75 23.37 -0.69
CA HIS A 128 2.67 24.28 -1.10
C HIS A 128 2.35 24.18 -2.60
N ARG A 129 3.11 23.38 -3.37
CA ARG A 129 2.88 23.17 -4.79
C ARG A 129 1.63 22.32 -5.01
N ARG A 130 0.81 22.69 -5.99
CA ARG A 130 -0.37 21.91 -6.39
C ARG A 130 0.07 20.58 -7.00
N ALA A 131 -0.72 19.53 -6.75
CA ALA A 131 -0.39 18.18 -7.19
C ALA A 131 -0.37 18.05 -8.73
N ASP A 132 -1.19 18.81 -9.46
CA ASP A 132 -1.20 18.86 -10.93
C ASP A 132 0.06 19.53 -11.55
N LYS A 133 0.94 20.10 -10.73
CA LYS A 133 2.19 20.76 -11.15
C LYS A 133 3.44 19.97 -10.75
N LEU A 134 3.27 18.77 -10.24
CA LEU A 134 4.36 17.87 -9.88
C LEU A 134 4.82 17.06 -11.10
N SER A 135 6.10 16.72 -11.15
CA SER A 135 6.58 15.67 -12.06
C SER A 135 6.02 14.29 -11.64
N GLY A 136 6.06 13.30 -12.52
CA GLY A 136 5.59 11.95 -12.22
C GLY A 136 6.24 11.38 -10.95
N GLY A 137 7.56 11.46 -10.81
CA GLY A 137 8.26 10.97 -9.63
C GLY A 137 7.94 11.78 -8.36
N GLN A 138 7.76 13.11 -8.47
CA GLN A 138 7.31 13.93 -7.33
C GLN A 138 5.90 13.56 -6.91
N ALA A 139 5.00 13.34 -7.85
CA ALA A 139 3.63 12.96 -7.59
C ALA A 139 3.52 11.55 -6.98
N GLN A 140 4.34 10.59 -7.45
CA GLN A 140 4.41 9.25 -6.87
C GLN A 140 4.91 9.29 -5.42
N ARG A 141 5.96 10.05 -5.13
CA ARG A 141 6.46 10.24 -3.76
C ARG A 141 5.41 10.92 -2.87
N ALA A 142 4.68 11.91 -3.38
CA ALA A 142 3.60 12.56 -2.65
C ALA A 142 2.41 11.62 -2.41
N ALA A 143 2.10 10.71 -3.33
CA ALA A 143 1.07 9.68 -3.15
C ALA A 143 1.48 8.67 -2.06
N LEU A 144 2.75 8.27 -2.01
CA LEU A 144 3.28 7.44 -0.92
C LEU A 144 3.21 8.18 0.42
N ALA A 145 3.66 9.45 0.47
CA ALA A 145 3.55 10.28 1.67
C ALA A 145 2.11 10.33 2.19
N ARG A 146 1.15 10.57 1.30
CA ARG A 146 -0.27 10.60 1.66
C ARG A 146 -0.75 9.26 2.22
N THR A 147 -0.31 8.14 1.64
CA THR A 147 -0.65 6.80 2.12
C THR A 147 -0.11 6.56 3.52
N LEU A 148 1.14 6.93 3.76
CA LEU A 148 1.82 6.75 5.05
C LEU A 148 1.44 7.79 6.10
N MET A 149 0.64 8.81 5.76
CA MET A 149 0.04 9.70 6.79
C MET A 149 -0.79 8.91 7.79
N LYS A 150 -1.43 7.83 7.36
CA LYS A 150 -2.13 6.93 8.25
C LYS A 150 -1.14 6.05 9.02
N ASP A 151 -1.33 5.98 10.34
CA ASP A 151 -0.55 5.09 11.22
C ASP A 151 -1.19 3.69 11.26
N ALA A 152 -1.27 3.05 10.10
CA ALA A 152 -1.91 1.75 9.94
C ALA A 152 -0.93 0.62 10.28
N CYS A 153 -1.45 -0.47 10.87
CA CYS A 153 -0.65 -1.68 11.10
C CYS A 153 -0.40 -2.50 9.83
N THR A 154 -1.19 -2.26 8.76
CA THR A 154 -1.04 -2.90 7.45
C THR A 154 -0.90 -1.84 6.37
N VAL A 155 0.17 -1.91 5.60
CA VAL A 155 0.47 -1.02 4.48
C VAL A 155 0.51 -1.85 3.19
N LEU A 156 -0.30 -1.47 2.23
CA LEU A 156 -0.44 -2.14 0.94
C LEU A 156 -0.01 -1.17 -0.16
N LEU A 157 1.02 -1.54 -0.92
CA LEU A 157 1.59 -0.70 -1.96
C LEU A 157 1.47 -1.39 -3.32
N ASP A 158 0.70 -0.81 -4.21
CA ASP A 158 0.47 -1.35 -5.56
C ASP A 158 1.34 -0.61 -6.56
N GLU A 159 2.41 -1.27 -7.05
CA GLU A 159 3.40 -0.75 -7.98
C GLU A 159 3.99 0.63 -7.58
N PRO A 160 4.56 0.77 -6.37
CA PRO A 160 4.93 2.08 -5.82
C PRO A 160 6.06 2.77 -6.57
N THR A 161 6.85 2.06 -7.39
CA THR A 161 7.98 2.60 -8.16
C THR A 161 7.77 2.57 -9.67
N SER A 162 6.54 2.28 -10.13
CA SER A 162 6.23 2.21 -11.55
C SER A 162 6.57 3.51 -12.27
N GLY A 163 7.37 3.41 -13.35
CA GLY A 163 7.78 4.56 -14.16
C GLY A 163 8.80 5.49 -13.51
N LEU A 164 9.44 5.09 -12.40
CA LEU A 164 10.45 5.89 -11.72
C LEU A 164 11.88 5.51 -12.15
N ASP A 165 12.73 6.53 -12.19
CA ASP A 165 14.18 6.37 -12.28
C ASP A 165 14.78 5.80 -10.99
N ASP A 166 16.07 5.46 -11.03
CA ASP A 166 16.75 4.85 -9.89
C ASP A 166 16.84 5.76 -8.67
N SER A 167 16.99 7.08 -8.88
CA SER A 167 17.10 8.06 -7.80
C SER A 167 15.78 8.17 -7.02
N ASN A 168 14.67 8.27 -7.73
CA ASN A 168 13.33 8.31 -7.11
C ASN A 168 12.97 6.96 -6.45
N THR A 169 13.35 5.85 -7.09
CA THR A 169 13.17 4.51 -6.53
C THR A 169 13.93 4.34 -5.22
N ALA A 170 15.20 4.79 -5.14
CA ALA A 170 15.99 4.72 -3.93
C ALA A 170 15.37 5.47 -2.75
N ILE A 171 14.77 6.64 -2.98
CA ILE A 171 14.07 7.40 -1.96
C ILE A 171 12.88 6.60 -1.39
N ILE A 172 12.08 5.98 -2.27
CA ILE A 172 10.94 5.15 -1.87
C ILE A 172 11.40 3.93 -1.10
N LYS A 173 12.45 3.21 -1.58
CA LYS A 173 13.05 2.06 -0.89
C LYS A 173 13.44 2.41 0.55
N ASN A 174 14.18 3.48 0.75
CA ASN A 174 14.63 3.91 2.07
C ASN A 174 13.46 4.17 3.03
N LEU A 175 12.42 4.85 2.55
CA LEU A 175 11.24 5.12 3.38
C LEU A 175 10.47 3.84 3.72
N VAL A 176 10.27 2.94 2.74
CA VAL A 176 9.58 1.66 2.96
C VAL A 176 10.33 0.80 3.97
N LEU A 177 11.65 0.70 3.88
CA LEU A 177 12.48 -0.01 4.86
C LEU A 177 12.34 0.57 6.27
N LYS A 178 12.37 1.89 6.39
CA LYS A 178 12.22 2.60 7.66
C LYS A 178 10.84 2.36 8.28
N ASP A 179 9.79 2.35 7.46
CA ASP A 179 8.39 2.23 7.91
C ASP A 179 7.99 0.78 8.22
N ALA A 180 8.52 -0.21 7.48
CA ALA A 180 8.10 -1.61 7.55
C ALA A 180 8.56 -2.36 8.81
N SER A 181 9.48 -1.83 9.59
CA SER A 181 10.10 -2.54 10.73
C SER A 181 9.10 -3.00 11.81
N GLN A 182 7.92 -2.37 11.89
CA GLN A 182 6.90 -2.66 12.91
C GLN A 182 5.51 -2.93 12.32
N ARG A 183 5.39 -3.04 11.01
CA ARG A 183 4.11 -3.16 10.28
C ARG A 183 4.14 -4.32 9.31
N ILE A 184 2.97 -4.76 8.89
CA ILE A 184 2.83 -5.65 7.75
C ILE A 184 2.84 -4.77 6.51
N CYS A 185 3.90 -4.85 5.70
CA CYS A 185 4.03 -4.13 4.44
C CYS A 185 3.96 -5.13 3.29
N ILE A 186 2.96 -5.00 2.42
CA ILE A 186 2.77 -5.88 1.27
C ILE A 186 2.89 -5.03 0.00
N ILE A 187 3.82 -5.39 -0.87
CA ILE A 187 4.14 -4.64 -2.09
C ILE A 187 3.86 -5.52 -3.30
N SER A 188 2.96 -5.11 -4.19
CA SER A 188 2.88 -5.71 -5.51
C SER A 188 3.86 -5.01 -6.44
N THR A 189 4.72 -5.76 -7.13
CA THR A 189 5.63 -5.17 -8.11
C THR A 189 6.20 -6.19 -9.09
N HIS A 190 6.58 -5.70 -10.27
CA HIS A 190 7.44 -6.38 -11.23
C HIS A 190 8.86 -5.75 -11.25
N ASP A 191 9.12 -4.73 -10.43
CA ASP A 191 10.40 -4.03 -10.34
C ASP A 191 11.40 -4.83 -9.49
N ALA A 192 12.43 -5.39 -10.15
CA ALA A 192 13.46 -6.17 -9.50
C ALA A 192 14.17 -5.40 -8.35
N ARG A 193 14.23 -4.07 -8.43
CA ARG A 193 14.85 -3.21 -7.41
C ARG A 193 14.14 -3.27 -6.06
N LEU A 194 12.84 -3.61 -6.03
CA LEU A 194 12.08 -3.77 -4.78
C LEU A 194 12.16 -5.19 -4.21
N LEU A 195 12.53 -6.19 -5.01
CA LEU A 195 12.65 -7.57 -4.52
C LEU A 195 13.73 -7.70 -3.45
N GLU A 196 14.77 -6.87 -3.50
CA GLU A 196 15.86 -6.85 -2.50
C GLU A 196 15.40 -6.45 -1.09
N LEU A 197 14.23 -5.78 -0.97
CA LEU A 197 13.67 -5.35 0.32
C LEU A 197 12.89 -6.45 1.02
N ALA A 198 12.53 -7.51 0.30
CA ALA A 198 11.58 -8.50 0.76
C ALA A 198 12.15 -9.37 1.88
N ASN A 199 11.41 -9.50 2.97
CA ASN A 199 11.60 -10.57 3.93
C ASN A 199 11.03 -11.89 3.39
N GLU A 200 9.91 -11.80 2.64
CA GLU A 200 9.24 -12.92 1.99
C GLU A 200 8.78 -12.52 0.58
N ILE A 201 8.86 -13.43 -0.39
CA ILE A 201 8.39 -13.23 -1.77
C ILE A 201 7.33 -14.28 -2.08
N ILE A 202 6.17 -13.82 -2.57
CA ILE A 202 5.13 -14.69 -3.12
C ILE A 202 5.15 -14.52 -4.63
N ASP A 203 5.42 -15.59 -5.35
CA ASP A 203 5.46 -15.61 -6.81
C ASP A 203 4.08 -15.99 -7.38
N PHE A 204 3.43 -15.03 -8.03
CA PHE A 204 2.12 -15.20 -8.65
C PHE A 204 2.18 -15.76 -10.08
N ASP A 205 3.39 -15.96 -10.63
CA ASP A 205 3.58 -16.58 -11.96
C ASP A 205 3.62 -18.10 -11.87
N THR A 206 3.93 -18.64 -10.70
CA THR A 206 3.77 -20.06 -10.40
C THR A 206 2.41 -20.25 -9.73
N PRO A 207 1.64 -21.29 -10.12
CA PRO A 207 0.42 -21.60 -9.38
C PRO A 207 0.77 -21.72 -7.90
N VAL A 208 0.18 -20.87 -7.07
CA VAL A 208 0.32 -20.96 -5.62
C VAL A 208 -0.48 -22.19 -5.20
N SER A 209 0.15 -23.37 -5.36
CA SER A 209 -0.37 -24.60 -4.81
C SER A 209 -0.20 -24.57 -3.29
N CYS A 210 -1.32 -24.65 -2.59
CA CYS A 210 -1.39 -24.90 -1.16
C CYS A 210 -0.84 -26.27 -0.79
#